data_4826effe971e4faac743b79996ccde8f
#
_entry.id   4826effe971e4faac743b79996ccde8f
#
_cell.length_a   1.000
_cell.length_b   1.000
_cell.length_c   1.000
_cell.angle_alpha   90.00
_cell.angle_beta   90.00
_cell.angle_gamma   90.00
#
_symmetry.space_group_name_H-M   'P 1'
#
loop_
_entity.id
_entity.type
_entity.pdbx_description
1 polymer ?
#
loop_
_entity_poly.entity_id
_entity_poly.type
_entity_poly.pdbx_seq_one_letter_code
_entity_poly.pdbx_strand_id
1 'polypeptide(L)'
;LNHTSDKDTLQQFTQWLVGDAAKTTCTWKVLVTHVPAYYTNPTGGGETYVQYLPAACDAAGIDFYFSGNDHSYARTAPMTGGQVDENGTVYYICGSTGGKSYSIVNNPDFHFDVATLDFDSVYVDVTADRFQATVTAYNVATDGTRTVLDQFTRRTAPICQNDEHTYVHDRTTDELECSVCGYTENAAQTQYNGWATDSESGRRVYFESGHRVIGSTKIGTVPIYFDANGLALDGSYTICGETCLFEDGYYVGSESANVKVAGFSGVTVEWILYNDGTFKLGGYGAVQQYAREGVAPWSAYRSDFRSIEIGPDVTAIGYLSKCFYVTSVTFAENSKLETLYAACFTGLKSMTELVLPESVKIIGYFGFSECSRLLKLYIPQGVTSINPTAFSQTPSVVLDVAEGSYAHDYAVKYGIRSE
;
A
#
# COMPACT_ATOMS: atom_id res chain seq x y z
N LEU A 1 3.64 46.35 5.48
CA LEU A 1 2.88 47.57 5.85
C LEU A 1 3.76 48.42 6.76
N ASN A 2 4.07 49.64 6.32
CA ASN A 2 4.56 50.65 7.23
C ASN A 2 3.44 50.98 8.21
N HIS A 3 3.79 51.41 9.42
CA HIS A 3 2.84 51.85 10.43
C HIS A 3 1.92 52.93 9.83
N THR A 4 0.61 52.56 9.60
CA THR A 4 -0.37 53.46 9.04
C THR A 4 -1.69 53.27 9.78
N SER A 5 -2.33 54.39 10.11
CA SER A 5 -3.71 54.39 10.59
C SER A 5 -4.69 54.75 9.46
N ASP A 6 -4.22 54.91 8.24
CA ASP A 6 -5.01 55.23 7.08
C ASP A 6 -5.86 54.00 6.66
N LYS A 7 -7.18 54.15 6.76
CA LYS A 7 -8.16 53.09 6.49
C LYS A 7 -8.14 52.66 5.04
N ASP A 8 -7.94 53.55 4.08
CA ASP A 8 -7.93 53.25 2.65
C ASP A 8 -6.72 52.39 2.31
N THR A 9 -5.57 52.71 2.89
CA THR A 9 -4.34 51.93 2.76
C THR A 9 -4.50 50.53 3.34
N LEU A 10 -5.11 50.38 4.52
CA LEU A 10 -5.39 49.08 5.13
C LEU A 10 -6.36 48.27 4.30
N GLN A 11 -7.42 48.89 3.77
CA GLN A 11 -8.36 48.19 2.90
C GLN A 11 -7.73 47.71 1.59
N GLN A 12 -6.88 48.50 0.95
CA GLN A 12 -6.12 48.08 -0.24
C GLN A 12 -5.20 46.91 0.08
N PHE A 13 -4.53 46.96 1.24
CA PHE A 13 -3.65 45.88 1.68
C PHE A 13 -4.42 44.59 1.91
N THR A 14 -5.58 44.62 2.59
CA THR A 14 -6.39 43.43 2.84
C THR A 14 -6.90 42.81 1.54
N GLN A 15 -7.29 43.63 0.57
CA GLN A 15 -7.68 43.15 -0.77
C GLN A 15 -6.49 42.49 -1.50
N TRP A 16 -5.32 43.09 -1.44
CA TRP A 16 -4.10 42.53 -2.00
C TRP A 16 -3.76 41.19 -1.31
N LEU A 17 -3.80 41.13 0.02
CA LEU A 17 -3.50 39.91 0.80
C LEU A 17 -4.35 38.73 0.37
N VAL A 18 -5.68 38.90 0.29
CA VAL A 18 -6.61 37.87 -0.13
C VAL A 18 -6.33 37.44 -1.58
N GLY A 19 -6.12 38.40 -2.48
CA GLY A 19 -5.81 38.13 -3.87
C GLY A 19 -4.46 37.47 -4.10
N ASP A 20 -3.48 37.73 -3.25
CA ASP A 20 -2.16 37.12 -3.32
C ASP A 20 -2.16 35.69 -2.74
N ALA A 21 -2.79 35.51 -1.59
CA ALA A 21 -2.92 34.20 -0.96
C ALA A 21 -3.72 33.20 -1.80
N ALA A 22 -4.63 33.66 -2.66
CA ALA A 22 -5.38 32.80 -3.60
C ALA A 22 -4.52 32.25 -4.74
N LYS A 23 -3.30 32.79 -4.98
CA LYS A 23 -2.41 32.33 -6.04
C LYS A 23 -1.51 31.18 -5.63
N THR A 24 -1.47 30.83 -4.35
CA THR A 24 -0.57 29.80 -3.83
C THR A 24 -1.33 28.56 -3.38
N THR A 25 -0.72 27.40 -3.60
CA THR A 25 -1.14 26.10 -3.09
C THR A 25 -0.25 25.62 -1.93
N CYS A 26 0.59 26.49 -1.37
CA CYS A 26 1.44 26.16 -0.23
C CYS A 26 0.58 25.76 0.97
N THR A 27 1.05 24.74 1.69
CA THR A 27 0.38 24.22 2.88
C THR A 27 0.25 25.28 3.97
N TRP A 28 1.33 26.03 4.19
CA TRP A 28 1.42 27.06 5.23
C TRP A 28 1.46 28.45 4.62
N LYS A 29 0.62 29.34 5.15
CA LYS A 29 0.58 30.75 4.79
C LYS A 29 0.90 31.60 6.02
N VAL A 30 1.92 32.41 5.90
CA VAL A 30 2.43 33.24 6.99
C VAL A 30 2.33 34.70 6.61
N LEU A 31 1.77 35.51 7.48
CA LEU A 31 1.76 36.96 7.35
C LEU A 31 2.65 37.60 8.42
N VAL A 32 3.50 38.53 8.00
CA VAL A 32 4.36 39.29 8.89
C VAL A 32 4.06 40.78 8.73
N THR A 33 3.76 41.46 9.82
CA THR A 33 3.55 42.92 9.85
C THR A 33 4.30 43.54 11.03
N HIS A 34 4.34 44.88 11.11
CA HIS A 34 4.89 45.55 12.28
C HIS A 34 3.83 45.63 13.42
N VAL A 35 2.63 46.14 13.11
CA VAL A 35 1.56 46.34 14.08
C VAL A 35 0.71 45.10 14.25
N PRO A 36 0.37 44.68 15.48
CA PRO A 36 -0.43 43.46 15.71
C PRO A 36 -1.90 43.68 15.32
N ALA A 37 -2.53 42.61 14.82
CA ALA A 37 -3.97 42.57 14.61
C ALA A 37 -4.71 42.47 15.94
N TYR A 38 -4.26 41.63 16.87
CA TYR A 38 -4.67 41.59 18.26
C TYR A 38 -3.54 42.11 19.14
N TYR A 39 -3.78 43.19 19.86
CA TYR A 39 -2.72 43.94 20.55
C TYR A 39 -2.76 43.74 22.07
N THR A 40 -1.62 43.84 22.71
CA THR A 40 -1.49 43.91 24.17
C THR A 40 -1.39 45.34 24.67
N ASN A 41 -1.12 46.32 23.77
CA ASN A 41 -1.08 47.73 24.13
C ASN A 41 -1.81 48.58 23.06
N PRO A 42 -2.91 49.28 23.42
CA PRO A 42 -3.71 50.05 22.47
C PRO A 42 -3.03 51.25 21.88
N THR A 43 -1.96 51.77 22.50
CA THR A 43 -1.28 53.00 22.06
C THR A 43 -0.48 52.86 20.76
N GLY A 44 -0.29 51.61 20.29
CA GLY A 44 0.51 51.27 19.10
C GLY A 44 -0.27 51.28 17.77
N GLY A 45 -1.55 51.66 17.73
CA GLY A 45 -2.36 51.66 16.49
C GLY A 45 -3.08 50.36 16.23
N GLY A 46 -2.99 49.34 17.10
CA GLY A 46 -3.66 48.05 16.99
C GLY A 46 -5.19 48.14 16.90
N GLU A 47 -5.79 49.16 17.51
CA GLU A 47 -7.25 49.40 17.45
C GLU A 47 -7.79 49.54 16.01
N THR A 48 -7.00 50.08 15.10
CA THR A 48 -7.38 50.16 13.68
C THR A 48 -7.14 48.83 12.98
N TYR A 49 -6.03 48.14 13.27
CA TYR A 49 -5.65 46.87 12.61
C TYR A 49 -6.62 45.75 12.95
N VAL A 50 -7.13 45.68 14.20
CA VAL A 50 -8.12 44.64 14.61
C VAL A 50 -9.42 44.73 13.81
N GLN A 51 -9.77 45.87 13.25
CA GLN A 51 -10.97 46.06 12.44
C GLN A 51 -10.85 45.48 11.01
N TYR A 52 -9.63 45.32 10.48
CA TYR A 52 -9.38 44.95 9.08
C TYR A 52 -8.64 43.64 8.90
N LEU A 53 -7.59 43.40 9.68
CA LEU A 53 -6.67 42.28 9.41
C LEU A 53 -7.22 40.89 9.78
N PRO A 54 -7.93 40.69 10.91
CA PRO A 54 -8.45 39.36 11.22
C PRO A 54 -9.37 38.80 10.12
N ALA A 55 -10.34 39.57 9.65
CA ALA A 55 -11.21 39.15 8.56
C ALA A 55 -10.48 38.88 7.25
N ALA A 56 -9.40 39.62 6.97
CA ALA A 56 -8.56 39.37 5.80
C ALA A 56 -7.68 38.13 5.96
N CYS A 57 -7.18 37.85 7.16
CA CYS A 57 -6.46 36.62 7.47
C CYS A 57 -7.37 35.39 7.29
N ASP A 58 -8.60 35.45 7.81
CA ASP A 58 -9.59 34.40 7.63
C ASP A 58 -9.88 34.15 6.13
N ALA A 59 -10.15 35.21 5.37
CA ALA A 59 -10.43 35.12 3.94
C ALA A 59 -9.22 34.65 3.09
N ALA A 60 -8.00 34.95 3.54
CA ALA A 60 -6.75 34.53 2.90
C ALA A 60 -6.30 33.13 3.34
N GLY A 61 -6.89 32.57 4.41
CA GLY A 61 -6.47 31.31 5.03
C GLY A 61 -5.04 31.41 5.59
N ILE A 62 -4.74 32.48 6.33
CA ILE A 62 -3.42 32.65 6.99
C ILE A 62 -3.35 31.74 8.19
N ASP A 63 -2.29 30.93 8.30
CA ASP A 63 -2.06 30.03 9.42
C ASP A 63 -1.46 30.75 10.62
N PHE A 64 -0.44 31.56 10.35
CA PHE A 64 0.34 32.26 11.38
C PHE A 64 0.52 33.73 11.02
N TYR A 65 0.20 34.59 11.97
CA TYR A 65 0.41 36.04 11.85
C TYR A 65 1.44 36.50 12.87
N PHE A 66 2.58 37.00 12.41
CA PHE A 66 3.65 37.52 13.28
C PHE A 66 3.69 39.04 13.25
N SER A 67 3.83 39.64 14.43
CA SER A 67 3.93 41.08 14.60
C SER A 67 4.89 41.48 15.71
N GLY A 68 5.21 42.78 15.77
CA GLY A 68 6.01 43.38 16.80
C GLY A 68 5.25 44.49 17.53
N ASN A 69 5.85 45.72 17.57
CA ASN A 69 5.31 46.97 18.06
C ASN A 69 5.02 47.07 19.58
N ASP A 70 4.32 46.10 20.17
CA ASP A 70 3.83 46.19 21.54
C ASP A 70 4.87 45.85 22.61
N HIS A 71 6.04 45.39 22.21
CA HIS A 71 7.19 45.05 23.06
C HIS A 71 6.84 44.04 24.19
N SER A 72 5.86 43.20 23.95
CA SER A 72 5.50 42.03 24.76
C SER A 72 5.64 40.77 23.95
N TYR A 73 5.69 39.63 24.58
CA TYR A 73 5.40 38.37 23.91
C TYR A 73 3.95 37.99 24.16
N ALA A 74 3.21 37.68 23.09
CA ALA A 74 1.86 37.16 23.23
C ALA A 74 1.51 36.22 22.06
N ARG A 75 0.68 35.20 22.34
CA ARG A 75 0.09 34.33 21.35
C ARG A 75 -1.40 34.10 21.66
N THR A 76 -2.23 34.26 20.65
CA THR A 76 -3.67 33.91 20.79
C THR A 76 -3.86 32.40 20.68
N ALA A 77 -5.02 31.89 21.17
CA ALA A 77 -5.60 30.67 20.61
C ALA A 77 -5.77 30.81 19.08
N PRO A 78 -5.88 29.74 18.30
CA PRO A 78 -6.27 29.82 16.89
C PRO A 78 -7.68 30.45 16.80
N MET A 79 -7.90 31.36 15.85
CA MET A 79 -9.12 32.17 15.78
C MET A 79 -9.65 32.34 14.37
N THR A 80 -10.98 32.24 14.21
CA THR A 80 -11.74 32.63 13.01
C THR A 80 -12.92 33.48 13.40
N GLY A 81 -13.15 34.62 12.73
CA GLY A 81 -14.25 35.53 13.03
C GLY A 81 -14.23 36.12 14.45
N GLY A 82 -13.05 36.23 15.06
CA GLY A 82 -12.87 36.69 16.42
C GLY A 82 -13.24 35.68 17.50
N GLN A 83 -13.46 34.42 17.15
CA GLN A 83 -13.77 33.33 18.08
C GLN A 83 -12.70 32.25 18.00
N VAL A 84 -12.51 31.49 19.08
CA VAL A 84 -11.59 30.36 19.11
C VAL A 84 -12.06 29.29 18.13
N ASP A 85 -11.17 28.91 17.20
CA ASP A 85 -11.40 27.89 16.18
C ASP A 85 -10.07 27.18 15.90
N GLU A 86 -10.00 25.86 16.08
CA GLU A 86 -8.77 25.07 15.91
C GLU A 86 -8.11 25.26 14.54
N ASN A 87 -8.88 25.59 13.49
CA ASN A 87 -8.41 25.83 12.14
C ASN A 87 -8.13 27.30 11.83
N GLY A 88 -8.40 28.21 12.75
CA GLY A 88 -8.23 29.66 12.57
C GLY A 88 -6.79 30.13 12.61
N THR A 89 -6.54 31.41 12.31
CA THR A 89 -5.21 32.05 12.36
C THR A 89 -4.69 32.12 13.79
N VAL A 90 -3.40 31.82 14.01
CA VAL A 90 -2.70 32.07 15.28
C VAL A 90 -1.91 33.36 15.18
N TYR A 91 -2.18 34.29 16.08
CA TYR A 91 -1.58 35.63 16.09
C TYR A 91 -0.48 35.72 17.14
N TYR A 92 0.69 36.22 16.73
CA TYR A 92 1.85 36.39 17.59
C TYR A 92 2.26 37.86 17.68
N ILE A 93 2.61 38.29 18.89
CA ILE A 93 3.41 39.47 19.14
C ILE A 93 4.78 38.95 19.58
N CYS A 94 5.81 39.22 18.77
CA CYS A 94 7.12 38.55 18.88
C CYS A 94 8.07 39.23 19.87
N GLY A 95 7.56 39.96 20.82
CA GLY A 95 8.34 40.54 21.89
C GLY A 95 9.24 41.70 21.48
N SER A 96 10.33 41.89 22.21
CA SER A 96 11.30 42.94 22.05
C SER A 96 12.74 42.39 22.15
N THR A 97 13.69 43.08 21.53
CA THR A 97 15.14 42.81 21.69
C THR A 97 15.73 43.56 22.88
N GLY A 98 14.92 44.00 23.83
CA GLY A 98 15.30 44.73 25.03
C GLY A 98 15.11 46.25 24.95
N GLY A 99 15.10 46.92 26.06
CA GLY A 99 15.15 48.39 26.18
C GLY A 99 13.83 49.12 26.36
N LYS A 100 12.69 48.55 25.94
CA LYS A 100 11.34 49.08 26.25
C LYS A 100 10.40 47.93 26.52
N SER A 101 9.55 48.08 27.52
CA SER A 101 8.36 47.27 27.75
C SER A 101 7.16 48.15 27.96
N TYR A 102 5.99 47.69 27.52
CA TYR A 102 4.72 48.35 27.80
C TYR A 102 3.88 47.45 28.69
N SER A 103 2.95 48.08 29.47
CA SER A 103 2.02 47.29 30.26
C SER A 103 1.09 46.48 29.35
N ILE A 104 0.86 45.22 29.70
CA ILE A 104 -0.13 44.39 29.01
C ILE A 104 -1.53 44.81 29.46
N VAL A 105 -2.37 45.19 28.51
CA VAL A 105 -3.81 45.35 28.71
C VAL A 105 -4.49 44.07 28.26
N ASN A 106 -5.04 43.33 29.18
CA ASN A 106 -5.78 42.10 28.87
C ASN A 106 -7.16 42.43 28.33
N ASN A 107 -7.38 42.13 27.03
CA ASN A 107 -8.72 42.14 26.44
C ASN A 107 -9.20 40.69 26.32
N PRO A 108 -10.25 40.26 27.06
CA PRO A 108 -10.71 38.88 27.02
C PRO A 108 -11.20 38.43 25.63
N ASP A 109 -11.65 39.36 24.78
CA ASP A 109 -12.10 39.04 23.41
C ASP A 109 -10.91 38.70 22.45
N PHE A 110 -9.68 38.89 22.88
CA PHE A 110 -8.50 38.60 22.07
C PHE A 110 -7.93 37.17 22.28
N HIS A 111 -8.49 36.45 23.26
CA HIS A 111 -8.22 35.03 23.52
C HIS A 111 -6.70 34.70 23.55
N PHE A 112 -5.90 35.52 24.24
CA PHE A 112 -4.46 35.21 24.42
C PHE A 112 -4.30 33.98 25.32
N ASP A 113 -3.64 32.92 24.80
CA ASP A 113 -3.18 31.79 25.58
C ASP A 113 -1.94 32.14 26.39
N VAL A 114 -1.10 32.98 25.83
CA VAL A 114 0.13 33.50 26.46
C VAL A 114 0.21 35.02 26.25
N ALA A 115 0.50 35.75 27.28
CA ALA A 115 0.86 37.16 27.22
C ALA A 115 1.80 37.49 28.38
N THR A 116 3.04 37.89 28.10
CA THR A 116 4.07 38.09 29.12
C THR A 116 5.03 39.22 28.77
N LEU A 117 5.63 39.82 29.82
CA LEU A 117 6.79 40.70 29.75
C LEU A 117 8.02 40.07 30.43
N ASP A 118 7.91 38.83 30.87
CA ASP A 118 8.98 38.11 31.61
C ASP A 118 9.96 37.46 30.62
N PHE A 119 10.77 38.28 30.00
CA PHE A 119 11.86 37.91 29.10
C PHE A 119 12.93 39.00 28.99
N ASP A 120 14.15 38.62 28.63
CA ASP A 120 15.24 39.58 28.29
C ASP A 120 15.13 40.03 26.82
N SER A 121 15.11 39.07 25.91
CA SER A 121 14.76 39.27 24.52
C SER A 121 14.06 38.03 23.91
N VAL A 122 13.24 38.22 22.90
CA VAL A 122 12.49 37.09 22.27
C VAL A 122 13.09 36.74 20.91
N TYR A 123 13.35 35.47 20.73
CA TYR A 123 13.64 34.86 19.43
C TYR A 123 12.56 33.85 19.10
N VAL A 124 11.97 33.98 17.92
CA VAL A 124 10.94 33.04 17.43
C VAL A 124 11.49 32.22 16.29
N ASP A 125 11.39 30.92 16.41
CA ASP A 125 11.77 29.93 15.40
C ASP A 125 10.53 29.23 14.87
N VAL A 126 10.49 29.00 13.54
CA VAL A 126 9.40 28.28 12.88
C VAL A 126 10.00 27.14 12.09
N THR A 127 9.65 25.91 12.50
CA THR A 127 9.95 24.72 11.73
C THR A 127 8.67 24.19 11.11
N ALA A 128 8.69 23.91 9.81
CA ALA A 128 7.50 23.41 9.12
C ALA A 128 7.88 22.38 8.06
N ASP A 129 7.07 21.35 7.97
CA ASP A 129 6.95 20.46 6.82
C ASP A 129 5.53 20.55 6.25
N ARG A 130 5.15 19.65 5.34
CA ARG A 130 3.79 19.67 4.78
C ARG A 130 2.69 19.19 5.74
N PHE A 131 3.05 18.58 6.87
CA PHE A 131 2.09 17.97 7.81
C PHE A 131 1.93 18.78 9.09
N GLN A 132 3.00 19.43 9.53
CA GLN A 132 2.96 20.23 10.74
C GLN A 132 3.87 21.46 10.64
N ALA A 133 3.48 22.49 11.37
CA ALA A 133 4.32 23.66 11.63
C ALA A 133 4.38 23.88 13.14
N THR A 134 5.61 24.02 13.65
CA THR A 134 5.87 24.32 15.06
C THR A 134 6.51 25.69 15.18
N VAL A 135 5.90 26.55 15.95
CA VAL A 135 6.42 27.86 16.32
C VAL A 135 6.94 27.76 17.75
N THR A 136 8.24 28.04 17.95
CA THR A 136 8.87 28.04 19.27
C THR A 136 9.41 29.43 19.57
N ALA A 137 8.93 30.05 20.63
CA ALA A 137 9.46 31.29 21.16
C ALA A 137 10.48 30.99 22.27
N TYR A 138 11.62 31.63 22.21
CA TYR A 138 12.68 31.53 23.20
C TYR A 138 12.88 32.86 23.92
N ASN A 139 13.02 32.83 25.24
CA ASN A 139 13.70 33.88 25.96
C ASN A 139 15.21 33.72 25.73
N VAL A 140 15.85 34.78 25.29
CA VAL A 140 17.30 34.83 25.07
C VAL A 140 17.92 35.75 26.11
N ALA A 141 18.60 35.18 27.08
CA ALA A 141 19.28 35.91 28.14
C ALA A 141 20.50 36.71 27.59
N THR A 142 21.00 37.66 28.36
CA THR A 142 22.12 38.51 28.00
C THR A 142 23.44 37.77 27.72
N ASP A 143 23.57 36.57 28.28
CA ASP A 143 24.70 35.65 28.02
C ASP A 143 24.51 34.76 26.77
N GLY A 144 23.39 34.93 26.07
CA GLY A 144 23.02 34.15 24.89
C GLY A 144 22.31 32.82 25.20
N THR A 145 22.10 32.49 26.46
CA THR A 145 21.35 31.27 26.86
C THR A 145 19.91 31.38 26.38
N ARG A 146 19.38 30.30 25.79
CA ARG A 146 17.99 30.21 25.29
C ARG A 146 17.18 29.28 26.16
N THR A 147 16.00 29.73 26.59
CA THR A 147 15.00 28.92 27.26
C THR A 147 13.68 29.02 26.52
N VAL A 148 12.96 27.93 26.39
CA VAL A 148 11.66 27.95 25.73
C VAL A 148 10.68 28.78 26.55
N LEU A 149 10.14 29.83 25.95
CA LEU A 149 9.13 30.71 26.51
C LEU A 149 7.72 30.19 26.21
N ASP A 150 7.49 29.77 24.97
CA ASP A 150 6.22 29.22 24.49
C ASP A 150 6.46 28.34 23.26
N GLN A 151 5.61 27.35 23.06
CA GLN A 151 5.61 26.51 21.87
C GLN A 151 4.19 26.17 21.44
N PHE A 152 3.92 26.27 20.15
CA PHE A 152 2.67 25.87 19.55
C PHE A 152 2.91 25.07 18.29
N THR A 153 2.21 23.96 18.15
CA THR A 153 2.26 23.11 16.95
C THR A 153 0.89 23.03 16.32
N ARG A 154 0.81 23.35 15.03
CA ARG A 154 -0.36 23.11 14.20
C ARG A 154 -0.11 21.95 13.27
N ARG A 155 -1.11 21.10 13.09
CA ARG A 155 -1.13 20.06 12.07
C ARG A 155 -2.11 20.44 10.96
N THR A 156 -1.81 20.07 9.72
CA THR A 156 -2.76 20.21 8.62
C THR A 156 -3.94 19.29 8.85
N ALA A 157 -5.14 19.73 8.46
CA ALA A 157 -6.24 18.79 8.26
C ALA A 157 -5.82 17.75 7.23
N PRO A 158 -6.28 16.47 7.31
CA PRO A 158 -5.95 15.44 6.33
C PRO A 158 -6.25 15.93 4.92
N ILE A 159 -5.21 15.97 4.05
CA ILE A 159 -5.37 16.42 2.65
C ILE A 159 -6.06 15.33 1.83
N CYS A 160 -5.96 14.08 2.29
CA CYS A 160 -6.61 12.95 1.62
C CYS A 160 -8.10 12.95 1.93
N GLN A 161 -8.90 13.42 0.97
CA GLN A 161 -10.35 13.27 1.00
C GLN A 161 -10.74 11.94 0.34
N ASN A 162 -11.79 11.30 0.82
CA ASN A 162 -12.35 10.05 0.28
C ASN A 162 -11.49 8.78 0.44
N ASP A 163 -10.74 8.64 1.53
CA ASP A 163 -9.94 7.44 1.84
C ASP A 163 -8.86 7.07 0.79
N GLU A 164 -8.46 8.01 -0.06
CA GLU A 164 -7.39 7.82 -1.05
C GLU A 164 -6.00 8.09 -0.44
N HIS A 165 -5.62 7.30 0.57
CA HIS A 165 -4.34 7.43 1.22
C HIS A 165 -3.20 6.75 0.44
N THR A 166 -2.02 7.38 0.44
CA THR A 166 -0.78 6.76 -0.05
C THR A 166 0.03 6.28 1.14
N TYR A 167 -0.15 5.00 1.48
CA TYR A 167 0.43 4.44 2.69
C TYR A 167 1.90 4.05 2.57
N VAL A 168 2.64 4.29 3.65
CA VAL A 168 3.92 3.67 3.98
C VAL A 168 3.68 2.70 5.15
N HIS A 169 4.13 1.47 5.01
CA HIS A 169 3.95 0.40 6.00
C HIS A 169 5.21 0.21 6.85
N ASP A 170 5.07 0.28 8.16
CA ASP A 170 6.10 -0.10 9.12
C ASP A 170 5.93 -1.57 9.52
N ARG A 171 6.94 -2.41 9.23
CA ARG A 171 6.92 -3.84 9.54
C ARG A 171 6.96 -4.15 11.02
N THR A 172 7.49 -3.26 11.86
CA THR A 172 7.69 -3.52 13.29
C THR A 172 6.42 -3.27 14.09
N THR A 173 5.63 -2.30 13.69
CA THR A 173 4.37 -1.91 14.34
C THR A 173 3.12 -2.39 13.60
N ASP A 174 3.26 -2.83 12.35
CA ASP A 174 2.18 -3.15 11.41
C ASP A 174 1.27 -1.94 11.14
N GLU A 175 1.81 -0.74 11.29
CA GLU A 175 1.12 0.52 11.01
C GLU A 175 1.28 0.95 9.56
N LEU A 176 0.20 1.50 9.02
CA LEU A 176 0.13 2.19 7.75
C LEU A 176 0.07 3.69 8.03
N GLU A 177 1.10 4.43 7.63
CA GLU A 177 1.12 5.90 7.71
C GLU A 177 0.96 6.49 6.32
N CYS A 178 0.00 7.37 6.15
CA CYS A 178 -0.15 8.08 4.88
C CYS A 178 0.97 9.09 4.67
N SER A 179 1.78 8.90 3.63
CA SER A 179 2.88 9.80 3.28
C SER A 179 2.44 11.20 2.85
N VAL A 180 1.14 11.42 2.65
CA VAL A 180 0.55 12.69 2.21
C VAL A 180 -0.05 13.47 3.38
N CYS A 181 -0.81 12.81 4.27
CA CYS A 181 -1.55 13.49 5.35
C CYS A 181 -1.16 13.05 6.76
N GLY A 182 -0.28 12.07 6.92
CA GLY A 182 0.15 11.54 8.22
C GLY A 182 -0.93 10.74 8.96
N TYR A 183 -2.09 10.46 8.32
CA TYR A 183 -3.09 9.57 8.90
C TYR A 183 -2.49 8.19 9.12
N THR A 184 -2.72 7.60 10.29
CA THR A 184 -2.23 6.28 10.66
C THR A 184 -3.37 5.32 10.94
N GLU A 185 -3.22 4.07 10.48
CA GLU A 185 -4.10 2.97 10.84
C GLU A 185 -3.30 1.67 10.96
N ASN A 186 -3.79 0.71 11.75
CA ASN A 186 -3.20 -0.61 11.81
C ASN A 186 -3.87 -1.51 10.76
N ALA A 187 -3.07 -2.08 9.84
CA ALA A 187 -3.56 -2.85 8.70
C ALA A 187 -4.47 -4.01 9.11
N ALA A 188 -4.08 -4.77 10.14
CA ALA A 188 -4.85 -5.93 10.61
C ALA A 188 -6.16 -5.53 11.29
N GLN A 189 -6.17 -4.44 12.07
CA GLN A 189 -7.37 -3.98 12.79
C GLN A 189 -8.43 -3.40 11.84
N THR A 190 -8.00 -2.68 10.80
CA THR A 190 -8.91 -2.10 9.80
C THR A 190 -9.25 -3.06 8.67
N GLN A 191 -8.61 -4.25 8.62
CA GLN A 191 -8.71 -5.21 7.51
C GLN A 191 -8.38 -4.53 6.17
N TYR A 192 -7.33 -3.73 6.17
CA TYR A 192 -6.93 -2.95 5.02
C TYR A 192 -6.75 -3.80 3.76
N ASN A 193 -7.22 -3.30 2.63
CA ASN A 193 -7.04 -3.91 1.31
C ASN A 193 -6.48 -2.87 0.36
N GLY A 194 -5.25 -3.06 -0.09
CA GLY A 194 -4.63 -2.10 -1.00
C GLY A 194 -3.12 -2.11 -0.99
N TRP A 195 -2.56 -1.16 -1.71
CA TRP A 195 -1.13 -0.96 -1.84
C TRP A 195 -0.56 -0.07 -0.74
N ALA A 196 0.64 -0.41 -0.29
CA ALA A 196 1.48 0.47 0.53
C ALA A 196 2.93 0.38 0.05
N THR A 197 3.78 1.28 0.55
CA THR A 197 5.24 1.23 0.36
C THR A 197 5.87 0.75 1.66
N ASP A 198 6.74 -0.23 1.57
CA ASP A 198 7.50 -0.72 2.71
C ASP A 198 8.53 0.32 3.17
N SER A 199 8.52 0.68 4.45
CA SER A 199 9.33 1.77 5.00
C SER A 199 10.84 1.51 4.94
N GLU A 200 11.26 0.24 5.01
CA GLU A 200 12.68 -0.14 5.01
C GLU A 200 13.27 -0.23 3.60
N SER A 201 12.52 -0.87 2.68
CA SER A 201 13.02 -1.17 1.34
C SER A 201 12.62 -0.17 0.27
N GLY A 202 11.58 0.64 0.53
CA GLY A 202 10.96 1.52 -0.46
C GLY A 202 10.16 0.77 -1.54
N ARG A 203 10.08 -0.58 -1.48
CA ARG A 203 9.35 -1.41 -2.45
C ARG A 203 7.88 -1.48 -2.10
N ARG A 204 7.06 -1.76 -3.10
CA ARG A 204 5.61 -1.88 -2.91
C ARG A 204 5.23 -3.19 -2.24
N VAL A 205 4.16 -3.13 -1.45
CA VAL A 205 3.51 -4.24 -0.77
C VAL A 205 2.00 -4.16 -0.99
N TYR A 206 1.33 -5.28 -0.93
CA TYR A 206 -0.13 -5.33 -1.07
C TYR A 206 -0.75 -6.08 0.10
N PHE A 207 -1.87 -5.58 0.57
CA PHE A 207 -2.63 -6.16 1.68
C PHE A 207 -3.95 -6.73 1.19
N GLU A 208 -4.32 -7.88 1.70
CA GLU A 208 -5.65 -8.46 1.59
C GLU A 208 -6.17 -8.78 3.00
N SER A 209 -7.31 -8.17 3.37
CA SER A 209 -7.93 -8.33 4.69
C SER A 209 -6.96 -8.06 5.85
N GLY A 210 -6.18 -7.01 5.73
CA GLY A 210 -5.21 -6.58 6.72
C GLY A 210 -3.92 -7.37 6.77
N HIS A 211 -3.73 -8.34 5.89
CA HIS A 211 -2.53 -9.17 5.85
C HIS A 211 -1.72 -8.91 4.58
N ARG A 212 -0.42 -8.78 4.75
CA ARG A 212 0.53 -8.64 3.65
C ARG A 212 0.51 -9.88 2.75
N VAL A 213 0.31 -9.70 1.47
CA VAL A 213 0.32 -10.79 0.49
C VAL A 213 1.74 -11.28 0.25
N ILE A 214 1.91 -12.60 0.27
CA ILE A 214 3.17 -13.30 -0.04
C ILE A 214 2.92 -14.23 -1.22
N GLY A 215 3.89 -14.36 -2.12
CA GLY A 215 3.76 -15.23 -3.29
C GLY A 215 2.98 -14.59 -4.42
N SER A 216 1.81 -15.10 -4.78
CA SER A 216 1.05 -14.55 -5.90
C SER A 216 -0.43 -14.33 -5.58
N THR A 217 -0.96 -13.21 -6.05
CA THR A 217 -2.39 -12.92 -6.06
C THR A 217 -2.82 -12.31 -7.39
N LYS A 218 -4.09 -11.93 -7.50
CA LYS A 218 -4.61 -11.18 -8.66
C LYS A 218 -5.28 -9.90 -8.19
N ILE A 219 -4.93 -8.81 -8.85
CA ILE A 219 -5.69 -7.55 -8.73
C ILE A 219 -6.51 -7.40 -10.01
N GLY A 220 -7.83 -7.53 -9.86
CA GLY A 220 -8.71 -7.68 -11.02
C GLY A 220 -8.43 -9.01 -11.76
N THR A 221 -7.95 -8.94 -12.99
CA THR A 221 -7.60 -10.11 -13.80
C THR A 221 -6.11 -10.35 -13.94
N VAL A 222 -5.28 -9.43 -13.46
CA VAL A 222 -3.82 -9.42 -13.65
C VAL A 222 -3.12 -10.08 -12.46
N PRO A 223 -2.26 -11.08 -12.70
CA PRO A 223 -1.44 -11.69 -11.65
C PRO A 223 -0.35 -10.72 -11.22
N ILE A 224 -0.08 -10.72 -9.90
CA ILE A 224 0.97 -9.94 -9.26
C ILE A 224 1.75 -10.85 -8.32
N TYR A 225 3.05 -10.61 -8.24
CA TYR A 225 3.99 -11.48 -7.56
C TYR A 225 4.77 -10.76 -6.47
N PHE A 226 4.94 -11.44 -5.34
CA PHE A 226 5.63 -10.94 -4.15
C PHE A 226 6.64 -11.99 -3.67
N ASP A 227 7.75 -11.53 -3.12
CA ASP A 227 8.74 -12.40 -2.49
C ASP A 227 8.27 -12.93 -1.11
N ALA A 228 9.12 -13.69 -0.43
CA ALA A 228 8.82 -14.26 0.90
C ALA A 228 8.60 -13.20 1.99
N ASN A 229 9.03 -11.95 1.76
CA ASN A 229 8.80 -10.82 2.65
C ASN A 229 7.56 -10.00 2.25
N GLY A 230 6.82 -10.44 1.22
CA GLY A 230 5.66 -9.72 0.68
C GLY A 230 6.03 -8.46 -0.10
N LEU A 231 7.28 -8.31 -0.54
CA LEU A 231 7.70 -7.21 -1.39
C LEU A 231 7.40 -7.54 -2.85
N ALA A 232 6.76 -6.65 -3.57
CA ALA A 232 6.48 -6.80 -4.99
C ALA A 232 7.77 -7.10 -5.76
N LEU A 233 7.76 -8.08 -6.66
CA LEU A 233 8.96 -8.42 -7.45
C LEU A 233 9.36 -7.25 -8.35
N ASP A 234 10.66 -6.95 -8.37
CA ASP A 234 11.22 -5.88 -9.17
C ASP A 234 12.60 -6.29 -9.70
N GLY A 235 12.86 -6.05 -11.02
CA GLY A 235 14.09 -6.46 -11.68
C GLY A 235 14.01 -7.84 -12.35
N SER A 236 15.17 -8.50 -12.51
CA SER A 236 15.33 -9.75 -13.26
C SER A 236 15.28 -10.97 -12.37
N TYR A 237 14.54 -11.99 -12.80
CA TYR A 237 14.40 -13.27 -12.12
C TYR A 237 14.59 -14.42 -13.13
N THR A 238 15.28 -15.49 -12.74
CA THR A 238 15.31 -16.72 -13.53
C THR A 238 14.10 -17.57 -13.22
N ILE A 239 13.27 -17.85 -14.23
CA ILE A 239 12.05 -18.66 -14.12
C ILE A 239 12.12 -19.79 -15.13
N CYS A 240 12.12 -21.04 -14.67
CA CYS A 240 12.26 -22.22 -15.49
C CYS A 240 13.47 -22.20 -16.45
N GLY A 241 14.52 -21.45 -16.10
CA GLY A 241 15.76 -21.29 -16.88
C GLY A 241 15.78 -20.07 -17.80
N GLU A 242 14.71 -19.29 -17.89
CA GLU A 242 14.63 -18.07 -18.70
C GLU A 242 14.76 -16.82 -17.82
N THR A 243 15.43 -15.78 -18.32
CA THR A 243 15.49 -14.47 -17.64
C THR A 243 14.20 -13.69 -17.89
N CYS A 244 13.43 -13.47 -16.84
CA CYS A 244 12.15 -12.76 -16.84
C CYS A 244 12.25 -11.44 -16.06
N LEU A 245 11.58 -10.41 -16.54
CA LEU A 245 11.60 -9.07 -15.99
C LEU A 245 10.29 -8.76 -15.28
N PHE A 246 10.39 -8.16 -14.10
CA PHE A 246 9.25 -7.72 -13.30
C PHE A 246 9.41 -6.24 -12.92
N GLU A 247 8.30 -5.53 -12.85
CA GLU A 247 8.20 -4.16 -12.38
C GLU A 247 7.00 -4.06 -11.45
N ASP A 248 7.21 -3.61 -10.20
CA ASP A 248 6.16 -3.49 -9.18
C ASP A 248 5.29 -4.76 -9.01
N GLY A 249 5.90 -5.94 -9.14
CA GLY A 249 5.20 -7.22 -9.04
C GLY A 249 4.56 -7.72 -10.34
N TYR A 250 4.55 -6.95 -11.39
CA TYR A 250 4.02 -7.35 -12.69
C TYR A 250 5.10 -7.95 -13.59
N TYR A 251 4.76 -9.03 -14.29
CA TYR A 251 5.60 -9.52 -15.38
C TYR A 251 5.55 -8.54 -16.56
N VAL A 252 6.70 -8.02 -16.97
CA VAL A 252 6.81 -7.03 -18.07
C VAL A 252 7.49 -7.58 -19.31
N GLY A 253 8.17 -8.73 -19.21
CA GLY A 253 8.81 -9.36 -20.36
C GLY A 253 9.86 -10.40 -20.01
N SER A 254 10.56 -10.91 -21.03
CA SER A 254 11.68 -11.85 -20.93
C SER A 254 12.74 -11.51 -21.97
N GLU A 255 13.99 -11.87 -21.70
CA GLU A 255 15.07 -11.80 -22.70
C GLU A 255 14.83 -12.78 -23.85
N SER A 256 14.14 -13.89 -23.60
CA SER A 256 13.78 -14.87 -24.61
C SER A 256 12.48 -14.47 -25.32
N ALA A 257 12.56 -14.29 -26.64
CA ALA A 257 11.40 -13.98 -27.47
C ALA A 257 10.34 -15.10 -27.52
N ASN A 258 10.69 -16.31 -27.07
CA ASN A 258 9.77 -17.45 -27.04
C ASN A 258 8.85 -17.44 -25.82
N VAL A 259 9.15 -16.68 -24.79
CA VAL A 259 8.34 -16.59 -23.57
C VAL A 259 7.16 -15.66 -23.81
N LYS A 260 5.96 -16.19 -23.57
CA LYS A 260 4.72 -15.42 -23.62
C LYS A 260 4.44 -14.72 -22.29
N VAL A 261 4.56 -15.46 -21.19
CA VAL A 261 4.33 -14.95 -19.83
C VAL A 261 4.94 -15.92 -18.82
N ALA A 262 5.38 -15.38 -17.70
CA ALA A 262 5.99 -16.16 -16.62
C ALA A 262 5.62 -15.59 -15.24
N GLY A 263 5.90 -16.38 -14.19
CA GLY A 263 5.69 -15.94 -12.82
C GLY A 263 5.85 -17.05 -11.80
N PHE A 264 5.27 -16.82 -10.62
CA PHE A 264 5.37 -17.74 -9.50
C PHE A 264 3.98 -18.21 -9.03
N SER A 265 3.95 -19.39 -8.42
CA SER A 265 2.84 -19.88 -7.62
C SER A 265 3.34 -20.06 -6.18
N GLY A 266 2.95 -19.17 -5.29
CA GLY A 266 3.67 -18.96 -4.05
C GLY A 266 5.02 -18.28 -4.31
N VAL A 267 6.03 -18.63 -3.54
CA VAL A 267 7.38 -18.02 -3.62
C VAL A 267 8.43 -18.94 -4.24
N THR A 268 8.14 -20.22 -4.43
CA THR A 268 9.14 -21.23 -4.81
C THR A 268 8.81 -22.04 -6.07
N VAL A 269 7.52 -22.15 -6.41
CA VAL A 269 7.10 -22.82 -7.63
C VAL A 269 7.04 -21.79 -8.75
N GLU A 270 7.83 -22.05 -9.78
CA GLU A 270 7.92 -21.25 -10.99
C GLU A 270 6.92 -21.74 -12.04
N TRP A 271 6.42 -20.83 -12.87
CA TRP A 271 5.68 -21.24 -14.05
C TRP A 271 5.99 -20.34 -15.24
N ILE A 272 5.97 -20.91 -16.41
CA ILE A 272 6.21 -20.22 -17.65
C ILE A 272 5.33 -20.79 -18.77
N LEU A 273 4.82 -19.92 -19.62
CA LEU A 273 4.11 -20.27 -20.84
C LEU A 273 4.90 -19.75 -22.04
N TYR A 274 5.22 -20.65 -22.95
CA TYR A 274 5.87 -20.31 -24.20
C TYR A 274 4.87 -19.98 -25.31
N ASN A 275 5.34 -19.32 -26.37
CA ASN A 275 4.51 -18.94 -27.52
C ASN A 275 3.96 -20.13 -28.32
N ASP A 276 4.61 -21.30 -28.24
CA ASP A 276 4.15 -22.54 -28.86
C ASP A 276 3.06 -23.26 -28.07
N GLY A 277 2.71 -22.74 -26.87
CA GLY A 277 1.71 -23.31 -25.97
C GLY A 277 2.27 -24.32 -24.97
N THR A 278 3.59 -24.48 -24.86
CA THR A 278 4.21 -25.26 -23.79
C THR A 278 4.09 -24.51 -22.47
N PHE A 279 3.40 -25.09 -21.51
CA PHE A 279 3.33 -24.61 -20.14
C PHE A 279 4.23 -25.46 -19.25
N LYS A 280 5.11 -24.82 -18.49
CA LYS A 280 6.05 -25.52 -17.61
C LYS A 280 5.91 -25.05 -16.18
N LEU A 281 5.92 -26.01 -15.25
CA LEU A 281 6.11 -25.78 -13.82
C LEU A 281 7.53 -26.18 -13.42
N GLY A 282 8.24 -25.29 -12.75
CA GLY A 282 9.59 -25.48 -12.26
C GLY A 282 9.71 -25.05 -10.80
N GLY A 283 10.96 -24.74 -10.39
CA GLY A 283 11.25 -24.42 -9.00
C GLY A 283 11.09 -25.64 -8.10
N TYR A 284 10.62 -25.45 -6.87
CA TYR A 284 10.48 -26.54 -5.89
C TYR A 284 9.28 -26.35 -4.95
N GLY A 285 8.81 -27.49 -4.38
CA GLY A 285 7.71 -27.52 -3.43
C GLY A 285 6.34 -27.60 -4.07
N ALA A 286 5.31 -27.18 -3.36
CA ALA A 286 3.93 -27.29 -3.76
C ALA A 286 3.41 -25.99 -4.40
N VAL A 287 2.59 -26.13 -5.44
CA VAL A 287 1.78 -25.04 -5.98
C VAL A 287 0.96 -24.40 -4.86
N GLN A 288 0.92 -23.08 -4.80
CA GLN A 288 0.10 -22.35 -3.83
C GLN A 288 -1.36 -22.81 -3.92
N GLN A 289 -1.98 -23.02 -2.77
CA GLN A 289 -3.40 -23.34 -2.74
C GLN A 289 -4.24 -22.06 -2.89
N TYR A 290 -5.10 -22.05 -3.89
CA TYR A 290 -5.99 -20.93 -4.18
C TYR A 290 -7.41 -21.23 -3.72
N ALA A 291 -8.11 -20.21 -3.25
CA ALA A 291 -9.49 -20.36 -2.72
C ALA A 291 -10.48 -20.90 -3.76
N ARG A 292 -10.20 -20.71 -5.06
CA ARG A 292 -11.02 -21.18 -6.18
C ARG A 292 -10.22 -21.32 -7.46
N GLU A 293 -10.75 -22.09 -8.40
CA GLU A 293 -10.10 -22.45 -9.67
C GLU A 293 -9.62 -21.26 -10.54
N GLY A 294 -10.37 -20.18 -10.60
CA GLY A 294 -10.05 -19.02 -11.45
C GLY A 294 -8.96 -18.09 -10.92
N VAL A 295 -8.43 -18.35 -9.72
CA VAL A 295 -7.48 -17.44 -9.05
C VAL A 295 -6.02 -17.78 -9.37
N ALA A 296 -5.71 -19.02 -9.78
CA ALA A 296 -4.34 -19.37 -10.17
C ALA A 296 -3.79 -18.40 -11.21
N PRO A 297 -2.51 -17.97 -11.11
CA PRO A 297 -1.96 -16.90 -11.95
C PRO A 297 -2.03 -17.19 -13.45
N TRP A 298 -1.92 -18.44 -13.86
CA TRP A 298 -2.03 -18.88 -15.25
C TRP A 298 -3.45 -19.06 -15.76
N SER A 299 -4.48 -18.89 -14.94
CA SER A 299 -5.87 -19.25 -15.31
C SER A 299 -6.42 -18.45 -16.51
N ALA A 300 -5.90 -17.25 -16.78
CA ALA A 300 -6.28 -16.45 -17.95
C ALA A 300 -5.73 -17.01 -19.28
N TYR A 301 -4.70 -17.86 -19.22
CA TYR A 301 -3.96 -18.37 -20.39
C TYR A 301 -4.28 -19.82 -20.75
N ARG A 302 -5.24 -20.47 -20.07
CA ARG A 302 -5.57 -21.90 -20.23
C ARG A 302 -5.89 -22.32 -21.68
N SER A 303 -6.47 -21.45 -22.46
CA SER A 303 -6.77 -21.67 -23.88
C SER A 303 -5.52 -21.78 -24.75
N ASP A 304 -4.39 -21.28 -24.28
CA ASP A 304 -3.15 -21.27 -25.03
C ASP A 304 -2.31 -22.54 -24.78
N PHE A 305 -2.59 -23.27 -23.71
CA PHE A 305 -1.86 -24.50 -23.37
C PHE A 305 -2.04 -25.58 -24.43
N ARG A 306 -0.93 -26.21 -24.85
CA ARG A 306 -0.87 -27.34 -25.77
C ARG A 306 -0.18 -28.54 -25.14
N SER A 307 0.85 -28.31 -24.34
CA SER A 307 1.54 -29.29 -23.52
C SER A 307 1.82 -28.76 -22.14
N ILE A 308 1.97 -29.65 -21.16
CA ILE A 308 2.33 -29.33 -19.79
C ILE A 308 3.57 -30.13 -19.40
N GLU A 309 4.58 -29.46 -18.86
CA GLU A 309 5.81 -30.05 -18.35
C GLU A 309 5.95 -29.77 -16.86
N ILE A 310 6.18 -30.81 -16.06
CA ILE A 310 6.35 -30.71 -14.61
C ILE A 310 7.78 -31.02 -14.23
N GLY A 311 8.46 -30.07 -13.60
CA GLY A 311 9.84 -30.19 -13.17
C GLY A 311 10.05 -31.17 -12.00
N PRO A 312 11.32 -31.57 -11.75
CA PRO A 312 11.63 -32.66 -10.84
C PRO A 312 11.32 -32.38 -9.37
N ASP A 313 11.45 -31.16 -8.92
CA ASP A 313 11.35 -30.78 -7.52
C ASP A 313 9.96 -30.22 -7.10
N VAL A 314 9.01 -30.21 -8.04
CA VAL A 314 7.61 -29.87 -7.75
C VAL A 314 6.95 -31.03 -7.05
N THR A 315 6.41 -30.81 -5.83
CA THR A 315 5.86 -31.89 -4.98
C THR A 315 4.34 -31.98 -4.99
N ALA A 316 3.65 -30.89 -5.33
CA ALA A 316 2.18 -30.92 -5.47
C ALA A 316 1.73 -29.92 -6.55
N ILE A 317 0.74 -30.34 -7.36
CA ILE A 317 0.19 -29.55 -8.45
C ILE A 317 -1.33 -29.49 -8.41
N GLY A 318 -1.90 -28.44 -9.01
CA GLY A 318 -3.34 -28.28 -9.16
C GLY A 318 -3.68 -27.11 -10.08
N TYR A 319 -4.99 -26.87 -10.25
CA TYR A 319 -5.52 -25.71 -10.99
C TYR A 319 -5.12 -25.67 -12.49
N LEU A 320 -4.75 -26.82 -13.08
CA LEU A 320 -4.51 -27.00 -14.51
C LEU A 320 -5.79 -27.45 -15.26
N SER A 321 -6.92 -27.23 -14.64
CA SER A 321 -8.25 -27.54 -15.15
C SER A 321 -8.64 -26.73 -16.36
N LYS A 322 -9.52 -27.29 -17.21
CA LYS A 322 -10.08 -26.63 -18.40
C LYS A 322 -9.04 -26.20 -19.45
N CYS A 323 -7.87 -26.82 -19.41
CA CYS A 323 -6.86 -26.67 -20.47
C CYS A 323 -7.25 -27.61 -21.64
N PHE A 324 -8.32 -27.27 -22.34
CA PHE A 324 -9.03 -28.15 -23.30
C PHE A 324 -8.16 -28.62 -24.47
N TYR A 325 -7.11 -27.89 -24.81
CA TYR A 325 -6.27 -28.15 -25.97
C TYR A 325 -4.97 -28.87 -25.61
N VAL A 326 -4.75 -29.19 -24.35
CA VAL A 326 -3.58 -29.95 -23.92
C VAL A 326 -3.67 -31.39 -24.43
N THR A 327 -2.64 -31.80 -25.15
CA THR A 327 -2.53 -33.14 -25.72
C THR A 327 -1.53 -34.03 -24.97
N SER A 328 -0.62 -33.44 -24.19
CA SER A 328 0.40 -34.16 -23.43
C SER A 328 0.70 -33.49 -22.11
N VAL A 329 0.94 -34.31 -21.09
CA VAL A 329 1.51 -33.89 -19.80
C VAL A 329 2.71 -34.78 -19.54
N THR A 330 3.84 -34.19 -19.26
CA THR A 330 5.12 -34.89 -19.01
C THR A 330 5.67 -34.49 -17.64
N PHE A 331 6.35 -35.43 -17.03
CA PHE A 331 7.02 -35.26 -15.74
C PHE A 331 8.51 -35.48 -15.92
N ALA A 332 9.32 -34.69 -15.22
CA ALA A 332 10.78 -34.89 -15.25
C ALA A 332 11.17 -36.27 -14.72
N GLU A 333 12.26 -36.79 -15.20
CA GLU A 333 12.92 -37.96 -14.62
C GLU A 333 13.24 -37.66 -13.15
N ASN A 334 13.03 -38.60 -12.25
CA ASN A 334 13.14 -38.41 -10.78
C ASN A 334 12.17 -37.38 -10.17
N SER A 335 10.98 -37.24 -10.75
CA SER A 335 9.93 -36.36 -10.21
C SER A 335 9.62 -36.67 -8.73
N LYS A 336 9.52 -35.61 -7.93
CA LYS A 336 9.10 -35.66 -6.51
C LYS A 336 7.62 -35.36 -6.31
N LEU A 337 6.83 -35.44 -7.37
CA LEU A 337 5.40 -35.12 -7.32
C LEU A 337 4.64 -36.16 -6.49
N GLU A 338 4.10 -35.78 -5.36
CA GLU A 338 3.36 -36.66 -4.46
C GLU A 338 1.84 -36.42 -4.50
N THR A 339 1.42 -35.17 -4.76
CA THR A 339 0.01 -34.81 -4.63
C THR A 339 -0.55 -34.12 -5.86
N LEU A 340 -1.62 -34.67 -6.39
CA LEU A 340 -2.51 -33.97 -7.31
C LEU A 340 -3.65 -33.34 -6.49
N TYR A 341 -3.68 -32.00 -6.39
CA TYR A 341 -4.73 -31.28 -5.70
C TYR A 341 -6.09 -31.41 -6.41
N ALA A 342 -7.14 -30.88 -5.80
CA ALA A 342 -8.46 -30.88 -6.38
C ALA A 342 -8.47 -30.24 -7.80
N ALA A 343 -9.27 -30.84 -8.68
CA ALA A 343 -9.45 -30.40 -10.06
C ALA A 343 -8.16 -30.23 -10.87
N CYS A 344 -7.08 -30.97 -10.52
CA CYS A 344 -5.76 -30.80 -11.10
C CYS A 344 -5.80 -30.85 -12.64
N PHE A 345 -6.37 -31.90 -13.21
CA PHE A 345 -6.46 -32.11 -14.66
C PHE A 345 -7.91 -32.18 -15.16
N THR A 346 -8.85 -31.60 -14.45
CA THR A 346 -10.27 -31.60 -14.87
C THR A 346 -10.43 -30.99 -16.25
N GLY A 347 -11.11 -31.70 -17.15
CA GLY A 347 -11.48 -31.18 -18.47
C GLY A 347 -10.33 -31.13 -19.48
N LEU A 348 -9.29 -31.96 -19.35
CA LEU A 348 -8.27 -32.13 -20.40
C LEU A 348 -8.86 -32.94 -21.55
N LYS A 349 -9.66 -32.29 -22.39
CA LYS A 349 -10.49 -32.96 -23.41
C LYS A 349 -9.72 -33.46 -24.64
N SER A 350 -8.46 -33.11 -24.80
CA SER A 350 -7.63 -33.53 -25.94
C SER A 350 -6.60 -34.59 -25.56
N MET A 351 -6.36 -34.83 -24.28
CA MET A 351 -5.42 -35.82 -23.77
C MET A 351 -5.98 -37.23 -23.89
N THR A 352 -5.21 -38.16 -24.46
CA THR A 352 -5.63 -39.56 -24.65
C THR A 352 -4.97 -40.55 -23.69
N GLU A 353 -3.79 -40.24 -23.21
CA GLU A 353 -3.02 -41.08 -22.29
C GLU A 353 -2.20 -40.23 -21.33
N LEU A 354 -1.91 -40.80 -20.16
CA LEU A 354 -1.03 -40.19 -19.17
C LEU A 354 -0.35 -41.28 -18.33
N VAL A 355 0.92 -41.04 -18.03
CA VAL A 355 1.71 -41.87 -17.10
C VAL A 355 2.04 -41.00 -15.89
N LEU A 356 1.55 -41.33 -14.72
CA LEU A 356 1.90 -40.63 -13.47
C LEU A 356 3.28 -41.12 -12.98
N PRO A 357 4.10 -40.25 -12.40
CA PRO A 357 5.38 -40.64 -11.83
C PRO A 357 5.23 -41.50 -10.58
N GLU A 358 6.19 -42.34 -10.30
CA GLU A 358 6.20 -43.31 -9.19
C GLU A 358 6.07 -42.66 -7.80
N SER A 359 6.40 -41.36 -7.69
CA SER A 359 6.32 -40.59 -6.45
C SER A 359 4.90 -40.24 -6.02
N VAL A 360 3.90 -40.35 -6.92
CA VAL A 360 2.51 -39.93 -6.63
C VAL A 360 1.86 -40.82 -5.54
N LYS A 361 1.28 -40.17 -4.56
CA LYS A 361 0.58 -40.78 -3.41
C LYS A 361 -0.90 -40.43 -3.35
N ILE A 362 -1.29 -39.24 -3.78
CA ILE A 362 -2.64 -38.70 -3.58
C ILE A 362 -3.20 -38.14 -4.89
N ILE A 363 -4.43 -38.55 -5.23
CA ILE A 363 -5.23 -38.00 -6.31
C ILE A 363 -6.49 -37.35 -5.71
N GLY A 364 -6.58 -36.00 -5.77
CA GLY A 364 -7.63 -35.21 -5.15
C GLY A 364 -8.98 -35.21 -5.85
N TYR A 365 -9.91 -34.44 -5.34
CA TYR A 365 -11.27 -34.26 -5.88
C TYR A 365 -11.22 -33.90 -7.37
N PHE A 366 -12.03 -34.56 -8.20
CA PHE A 366 -12.14 -34.27 -9.64
C PHE A 366 -10.79 -34.23 -10.38
N GLY A 367 -9.77 -34.94 -9.88
CA GLY A 367 -8.40 -34.88 -10.42
C GLY A 367 -8.32 -35.10 -11.92
N PHE A 368 -9.11 -36.00 -12.49
CA PHE A 368 -9.25 -36.35 -13.90
C PHE A 368 -10.71 -36.31 -14.38
N SER A 369 -11.56 -35.51 -13.73
CA SER A 369 -12.95 -35.37 -14.13
C SER A 369 -13.07 -34.74 -15.52
N GLU A 370 -14.13 -35.09 -16.27
CA GLU A 370 -14.43 -34.54 -17.61
C GLU A 370 -13.32 -34.75 -18.66
N CYS A 371 -12.39 -35.68 -18.46
CA CYS A 371 -11.34 -36.03 -19.43
C CYS A 371 -11.93 -37.02 -20.47
N SER A 372 -12.82 -36.50 -21.34
CA SER A 372 -13.67 -37.32 -22.20
C SER A 372 -12.92 -38.16 -23.26
N ARG A 373 -11.68 -37.82 -23.55
CA ARG A 373 -10.82 -38.55 -24.50
C ARG A 373 -9.69 -39.34 -23.86
N LEU A 374 -9.59 -39.35 -22.51
CA LEU A 374 -8.58 -40.13 -21.79
C LEU A 374 -8.93 -41.60 -21.88
N LEU A 375 -8.08 -42.37 -22.55
CA LEU A 375 -8.26 -43.82 -22.80
C LEU A 375 -7.37 -44.66 -21.88
N LYS A 376 -6.18 -44.19 -21.53
CA LYS A 376 -5.25 -44.92 -20.68
C LYS A 376 -4.58 -44.01 -19.66
N LEU A 377 -4.57 -44.48 -18.39
CA LEU A 377 -3.87 -43.77 -17.30
C LEU A 377 -3.11 -44.78 -16.46
N TYR A 378 -1.78 -44.64 -16.46
CA TYR A 378 -0.92 -45.41 -15.52
C TYR A 378 -0.97 -44.71 -14.14
N ILE A 379 -1.30 -45.48 -13.11
CA ILE A 379 -1.30 -45.08 -11.70
C ILE A 379 -0.30 -45.95 -10.93
N PRO A 380 0.75 -45.38 -10.35
CA PRO A 380 1.80 -46.15 -9.70
C PRO A 380 1.28 -46.87 -8.45
N GLN A 381 1.89 -48.01 -8.14
CA GLN A 381 1.55 -48.84 -6.99
C GLN A 381 1.64 -48.10 -5.66
N GLY A 382 2.47 -47.07 -5.59
CA GLY A 382 2.64 -46.25 -4.40
C GLY A 382 1.49 -45.30 -4.03
N VAL A 383 0.41 -45.22 -4.83
CA VAL A 383 -0.76 -44.40 -4.55
C VAL A 383 -1.54 -44.99 -3.37
N THR A 384 -1.84 -44.12 -2.38
CA THR A 384 -2.51 -44.50 -1.15
C THR A 384 -3.88 -43.86 -0.98
N SER A 385 -4.21 -42.85 -1.82
CA SER A 385 -5.50 -42.16 -1.75
C SER A 385 -5.94 -41.67 -3.12
N ILE A 386 -7.15 -42.05 -3.52
CA ILE A 386 -7.86 -41.56 -4.71
C ILE A 386 -9.23 -41.07 -4.27
N ASN A 387 -9.55 -39.81 -4.56
CA ASN A 387 -10.86 -39.30 -4.19
C ASN A 387 -11.99 -40.00 -4.98
N PRO A 388 -13.15 -40.31 -4.37
CA PRO A 388 -14.27 -40.95 -5.04
C PRO A 388 -14.76 -40.29 -6.33
N THR A 389 -14.57 -38.97 -6.45
CA THR A 389 -14.99 -38.19 -7.63
C THR A 389 -13.87 -37.99 -8.67
N ALA A 390 -12.67 -38.53 -8.45
CA ALA A 390 -11.50 -38.26 -9.26
C ALA A 390 -11.71 -38.49 -10.76
N PHE A 391 -12.49 -39.47 -11.16
CA PHE A 391 -12.78 -39.85 -12.54
C PHE A 391 -14.24 -39.57 -12.98
N SER A 392 -14.93 -38.65 -12.30
CA SER A 392 -16.30 -38.27 -12.69
C SER A 392 -16.34 -37.80 -14.15
N GLN A 393 -17.31 -38.31 -14.92
CA GLN A 393 -17.49 -37.96 -16.34
C GLN A 393 -16.23 -38.23 -17.23
N THR A 394 -15.47 -39.30 -16.88
CA THR A 394 -14.34 -39.82 -17.68
C THR A 394 -14.62 -41.27 -18.06
N PRO A 395 -15.60 -41.54 -18.94
CA PRO A 395 -16.20 -42.86 -19.08
C PRO A 395 -15.32 -43.87 -19.83
N SER A 396 -14.32 -43.41 -20.57
CA SER A 396 -13.56 -44.29 -21.47
C SER A 396 -12.21 -44.75 -20.91
N VAL A 397 -11.82 -44.24 -19.74
CA VAL A 397 -10.50 -44.51 -19.16
C VAL A 397 -10.32 -45.97 -18.75
N VAL A 398 -9.19 -46.52 -19.06
CA VAL A 398 -8.66 -47.76 -18.51
C VAL A 398 -7.50 -47.42 -17.60
N LEU A 399 -7.53 -47.84 -16.35
CA LEU A 399 -6.48 -47.63 -15.39
C LEU A 399 -5.46 -48.75 -15.50
N ASP A 400 -4.23 -48.41 -15.85
CA ASP A 400 -3.08 -49.35 -15.85
C ASP A 400 -2.50 -49.34 -14.42
N VAL A 401 -2.75 -50.39 -13.68
CA VAL A 401 -2.54 -50.47 -12.23
C VAL A 401 -2.00 -51.87 -11.82
N ALA A 402 -1.13 -51.90 -10.82
CA ALA A 402 -0.68 -53.17 -10.27
C ALA A 402 -1.79 -53.92 -9.54
N GLU A 403 -1.96 -55.20 -9.79
CA GLU A 403 -2.92 -56.06 -9.10
C GLU A 403 -2.74 -55.98 -7.56
N GLY A 404 -3.80 -55.82 -6.81
CA GLY A 404 -3.78 -55.70 -5.36
C GLY A 404 -3.26 -54.34 -4.83
N SER A 405 -3.01 -53.37 -5.70
CA SER A 405 -2.75 -51.99 -5.29
C SER A 405 -3.98 -51.26 -4.84
N TYR A 406 -3.82 -50.14 -4.10
CA TYR A 406 -4.94 -49.27 -3.74
C TYR A 406 -5.71 -48.77 -4.98
N ALA A 407 -5.02 -48.47 -6.07
CA ALA A 407 -5.64 -48.00 -7.30
C ALA A 407 -6.42 -49.12 -8.02
N HIS A 408 -5.96 -50.37 -7.94
CA HIS A 408 -6.71 -51.51 -8.42
C HIS A 408 -8.02 -51.71 -7.64
N ASP A 409 -7.95 -51.73 -6.30
CA ASP A 409 -9.14 -51.85 -5.45
C ASP A 409 -10.14 -50.69 -5.66
N TYR A 410 -9.60 -49.49 -5.90
CA TYR A 410 -10.41 -48.30 -6.26
C TYR A 410 -11.14 -48.55 -7.59
N ALA A 411 -10.44 -49.03 -8.64
CA ALA A 411 -11.02 -49.31 -9.95
C ALA A 411 -12.18 -50.33 -9.83
N VAL A 412 -11.96 -51.42 -9.13
CA VAL A 412 -12.96 -52.43 -8.86
C VAL A 412 -14.18 -51.84 -8.12
N LYS A 413 -13.92 -51.07 -7.08
CA LYS A 413 -14.99 -50.46 -6.24
C LYS A 413 -15.89 -49.52 -7.03
N TYR A 414 -15.30 -48.72 -7.95
CA TYR A 414 -16.03 -47.70 -8.71
C TYR A 414 -16.41 -48.14 -10.13
N GLY A 415 -16.16 -49.42 -10.49
CA GLY A 415 -16.53 -50.00 -11.78
C GLY A 415 -15.73 -49.38 -12.97
N ILE A 416 -14.51 -48.92 -12.73
CA ILE A 416 -13.61 -48.41 -13.76
C ILE A 416 -12.80 -49.58 -14.31
N ARG A 417 -12.63 -49.63 -15.64
CA ARG A 417 -11.84 -50.68 -16.25
C ARG A 417 -10.37 -50.56 -15.83
N SER A 418 -9.72 -51.70 -15.55
CA SER A 418 -8.30 -51.75 -15.20
C SER A 418 -7.60 -52.88 -15.93
N GLU A 419 -6.32 -52.73 -16.22
CA GLU A 419 -5.42 -53.74 -16.81
C GLU A 419 -4.09 -53.74 -16.07
#